data_5725298ee0221c46deded95a574db4e5
#
_entry.id   5725298ee0221c46deded95a574db4e5
#
_cell.length_a   1.000
_cell.length_b   1.000
_cell.length_c   1.000
_cell.angle_alpha   90.00
_cell.angle_beta   90.00
_cell.angle_gamma   90.00
#
_symmetry.space_group_name_H-M   'P 1'
#
loop_
_entity.id
_entity.type
_entity.pdbx_description
1 polymer ?
#
loop_
_entity_poly.entity_id
_entity_poly.type
_entity_poly.pdbx_seq_one_letter_code
_entity_poly.pdbx_strand_id
1 'polypeptide(L)' 'MRNGDLFAEMTTDMTVKDILSFPSGLYTSGDLVIMRQKGIGFLIMEETHHNWVELRRYDEAGLLTEVTYERA' A
#
# COMPACT_ATOMS: atom_id res chain seq x y z
N MET A 1 -8.93 7.35 -14.56
CA MET A 1 -8.11 6.94 -13.61
C MET A 1 -8.81 6.31 -12.51
N ARG A 2 -8.18 5.61 -11.79
CA ARG A 2 -8.84 4.91 -10.84
C ARG A 2 -9.18 5.82 -9.78
N ASN A 3 -10.23 6.00 -9.61
CA ASN A 3 -10.92 6.55 -8.55
C ASN A 3 -10.14 7.30 -7.52
N GLY A 4 -9.13 7.89 -7.82
CA GLY A 4 -8.40 8.64 -6.89
C GLY A 4 -7.70 7.87 -5.84
N ASP A 5 -7.62 6.63 -6.06
CA ASP A 5 -6.91 5.80 -5.18
C ASP A 5 -5.45 6.14 -5.31
N LEU A 6 -4.81 6.54 -4.23
CA LEU A 6 -3.42 6.87 -4.25
C LEU A 6 -2.57 5.78 -4.78
N PHE A 7 -2.90 4.57 -4.43
CA PHE A 7 -2.13 3.44 -4.86
C PHE A 7 -2.18 3.30 -6.36
N ALA A 8 -3.34 3.54 -6.94
CA ALA A 8 -3.47 3.44 -8.38
C ALA A 8 -2.56 4.42 -9.09
N GLU A 9 -2.36 5.59 -8.52
CA GLU A 9 -1.47 6.55 -9.14
C GLU A 9 -0.03 6.09 -9.13
N MET A 10 0.34 5.33 -8.14
CA MET A 10 1.72 4.92 -8.00
C MET A 10 2.06 3.71 -8.81
N THR A 11 1.11 2.83 -9.01
CA THR A 11 1.40 1.58 -9.67
C THR A 11 0.79 1.46 -11.04
N THR A 12 0.03 2.43 -11.44
CA THR A 12 -0.64 2.48 -12.72
C THR A 12 -1.80 1.52 -12.85
N ASP A 13 -1.67 0.30 -12.37
CA ASP A 13 -2.71 -0.68 -12.61
C ASP A 13 -3.34 -1.27 -11.38
N MET A 14 -2.75 -1.06 -10.22
CA MET A 14 -3.27 -1.67 -9.03
C MET A 14 -4.10 -0.71 -8.24
N THR A 15 -5.22 -1.19 -7.71
CA THR A 15 -6.07 -0.42 -6.83
C THR A 15 -6.14 -1.11 -5.48
N VAL A 16 -6.71 -0.44 -4.50
CA VAL A 16 -6.94 -1.04 -3.20
C VAL A 16 -7.74 -2.32 -3.34
N LYS A 17 -8.73 -2.30 -4.23
CA LYS A 17 -9.56 -3.46 -4.44
C LYS A 17 -8.73 -4.64 -4.94
N ASP A 18 -7.78 -4.38 -5.83
CA ASP A 18 -6.94 -5.45 -6.35
C ASP A 18 -6.08 -6.04 -5.25
N ILE A 19 -5.54 -5.21 -4.38
CA ILE A 19 -4.70 -5.70 -3.30
C ILE A 19 -5.49 -6.57 -2.34
N LEU A 20 -6.72 -6.19 -2.08
CA LEU A 20 -7.56 -6.97 -1.18
C LEU A 20 -7.83 -8.36 -1.71
N SER A 21 -7.69 -8.56 -3.02
CA SER A 21 -7.88 -9.89 -3.59
C SER A 21 -6.63 -10.75 -3.53
N PHE A 22 -5.49 -10.18 -3.11
CA PHE A 22 -4.25 -10.95 -3.05
C PHE A 22 -4.25 -11.89 -1.85
N PRO A 23 -3.58 -13.03 -1.96
CA PRO A 23 -3.31 -13.85 -0.78
C PRO A 23 -2.37 -13.10 0.15
N SER A 24 -2.31 -13.53 1.40
CA SER A 24 -1.33 -12.97 2.33
C SER A 24 0.07 -13.18 1.80
N GLY A 25 0.92 -12.19 1.96
CA GLY A 25 2.29 -12.26 1.50
C GLY A 25 2.86 -10.89 1.25
N LEU A 26 4.10 -10.87 0.77
CA LEU A 26 4.79 -9.64 0.43
C LEU A 26 4.85 -9.53 -1.08
N TYR A 27 4.56 -8.32 -1.55
CA TYR A 27 4.56 -8.02 -2.97
C TYR A 27 5.36 -6.76 -3.20
N THR A 28 6.04 -6.67 -4.32
CA THR A 28 6.81 -5.48 -4.63
C THR A 28 6.41 -4.97 -6.00
N SER A 29 6.51 -3.66 -6.18
CA SER A 29 6.23 -3.03 -7.46
C SER A 29 7.01 -1.72 -7.49
N GLY A 30 8.13 -1.71 -8.19
CA GLY A 30 8.99 -0.55 -8.22
C GLY A 30 9.50 -0.26 -6.81
N ASP A 31 9.23 0.93 -6.33
CA ASP A 31 9.66 1.33 -5.00
C ASP A 31 8.64 1.01 -3.92
N LEU A 32 7.60 0.31 -4.27
CA LEU A 32 6.55 -0.03 -3.32
C LEU A 32 6.73 -1.43 -2.79
N VAL A 33 6.47 -1.60 -1.52
CA VAL A 33 6.40 -2.92 -0.90
C VAL A 33 5.03 -3.01 -0.25
N ILE A 34 4.31 -4.08 -0.55
CA ILE A 34 2.95 -4.28 -0.06
C ILE A 34 2.95 -5.53 0.80
N MET A 35 2.49 -5.40 2.03
CA MET A 35 2.33 -6.55 2.90
C MET A 35 0.85 -6.81 3.07
N ARG A 36 0.37 -7.89 2.50
CA ARG A 36 -1.03 -8.28 2.59
C ARG A 36 -1.21 -9.23 3.77
N GLN A 37 -2.16 -8.91 4.65
CA GLN A 37 -2.46 -9.76 5.78
C GLN A 37 -3.97 -10.00 5.76
N LYS A 38 -4.37 -11.13 5.20
CA LYS A 38 -5.76 -11.44 5.03
C LYS A 38 -6.47 -11.47 6.37
N GLY A 39 -7.60 -10.84 6.44
CA GLY A 39 -8.35 -10.72 7.70
C GLY A 39 -7.99 -9.47 8.51
N ILE A 40 -6.90 -8.81 8.17
CA ILE A 40 -6.45 -7.62 8.89
C ILE A 40 -6.44 -6.42 7.96
N GLY A 41 -5.90 -6.59 6.77
CA GLY A 41 -5.78 -5.51 5.81
C GLY A 41 -4.46 -5.60 5.07
N PHE A 42 -3.85 -4.46 4.80
CA PHE A 42 -2.55 -4.46 4.14
C PHE A 42 -1.80 -3.19 4.48
N LEU A 43 -0.51 -3.26 4.29
CA LEU A 43 0.40 -2.16 4.55
C LEU A 43 1.13 -1.85 3.25
N ILE A 44 1.22 -0.58 2.90
CA ILE A 44 2.02 -0.16 1.75
C ILE A 44 3.17 0.67 2.27
N MET A 45 4.37 0.28 1.89
CA MET A 45 5.59 1.01 2.25
C MET A 45 6.17 1.57 0.96
N GLU A 46 6.42 2.86 0.96
CA GLU A 46 6.98 3.51 -0.21
C GLU A 46 8.12 4.42 0.22
N GLU A 47 9.28 4.24 -0.40
CA GLU A 47 10.39 5.12 -0.12
C GLU A 47 10.14 6.44 -0.82
N THR A 48 10.19 7.51 -0.06
CA THR A 48 10.06 8.84 -0.61
C THR A 48 11.46 9.43 -0.72
N HIS A 49 11.59 10.75 -0.81
CA HIS A 49 12.91 11.33 -0.94
C HIS A 49 13.51 11.62 0.44
N HIS A 50 14.80 11.83 0.48
CA HIS A 50 15.55 12.11 1.72
C HIS A 50 15.53 10.94 2.69
N ASN A 51 15.48 9.73 2.18
CA ASN A 51 15.56 8.52 3.01
C ASN A 51 14.40 8.34 3.97
N TRP A 52 13.25 8.87 3.64
CA TRP A 52 12.06 8.63 4.44
C TRP A 52 11.21 7.57 3.75
N VAL A 53 10.60 6.72 4.55
CA VAL A 53 9.69 5.69 4.07
C VAL A 53 8.30 6.02 4.61
N GLU A 54 7.34 6.10 3.72
CA GLU A 54 5.95 6.30 4.11
C GLU A 54 5.30 4.94 4.30
N LEU A 55 4.57 4.79 5.40
CA LEU A 55 3.88 3.55 5.73
C LEU A 55 2.40 3.88 5.81
N ARG A 56 1.63 3.27 4.93
CA ARG A 56 0.18 3.47 4.89
C ARG A 56 -0.49 2.15 5.22
N ARG A 57 -1.36 2.17 6.22
CA ARG A 57 -2.04 0.97 6.66
C ARG A 57 -3.51 1.04 6.31
N TYR A 58 -4.02 -0.03 5.74
CA TYR A 58 -5.42 -0.12 5.31
C TYR A 58 -6.06 -1.32 5.98
N ASP A 59 -7.37 -1.20 6.29
CA ASP A 59 -8.10 -2.33 6.86
C ASP A 59 -8.69 -3.20 5.76
N GLU A 60 -9.41 -4.23 6.13
CA GLU A 60 -9.97 -5.17 5.16
C GLU A 60 -11.07 -4.55 4.30
N ALA A 61 -11.62 -3.46 4.71
CA ALA A 61 -12.59 -2.75 3.89
C ALA A 61 -11.92 -1.83 2.89
N GLY A 62 -10.59 -1.71 2.96
CA GLY A 62 -9.86 -0.86 2.04
C GLY A 62 -9.73 0.58 2.50
N LEU A 63 -10.06 0.86 3.75
CA LEU A 63 -9.98 2.22 4.26
C LEU A 63 -8.62 2.47 4.88
N LEU A 64 -8.07 3.63 4.60
CA LEU A 64 -6.79 4.03 5.17
C LEU A 64 -6.99 4.31 6.65
N THR A 65 -6.25 3.62 7.50
CA THR A 65 -6.39 3.75 8.94
C THR A 65 -5.23 4.47 9.59
N GLU A 66 -4.06 4.48 8.94
CA GLU A 66 -2.90 5.10 9.57
C GLU A 66 -1.85 5.42 8.52
N VAL A 67 -1.20 6.56 8.68
CA VAL A 67 -0.06 6.93 7.85
C VAL A 67 1.05 7.34 8.78
N THR A 68 2.21 6.71 8.66
CA THR A 68 3.37 7.06 9.46
C THR A 68 4.58 7.15 8.55
N TYR A 69 5.66 7.71 9.09
CA TYR A 69 6.89 7.86 8.33
C TYR A 69 8.05 7.40 9.19
N GLU A 70 8.99 6.72 8.57
CA GLU A 70 10.18 6.25 9.25
C GLU A 70 11.40 6.59 8.41
N ARG A 71 12.52 6.80 9.08
CA ARG A 71 13.76 7.05 8.40
C ARG A 71 14.30 5.70 7.91
N ALA A 72 14.67 5.65 6.66
CA ALA A 72 15.20 4.41 6.09
C ALA A 72 16.60 4.13 6.59
#